data_666d8459933af40c7048561a96de81e7
#
_entry.id   666d8459933af40c7048561a96de81e7
#
_cell.length_a   1.000
_cell.length_b   1.000
_cell.length_c   1.000
_cell.angle_alpha   90.00
_cell.angle_beta   90.00
_cell.angle_gamma   90.00
#
_symmetry.space_group_name_H-M   'P 1'
#
loop_
_entity.id
_entity.type
_entity.pdbx_description
1 polymer ?
#
loop_
_entity_poly.entity_id
_entity_poly.type
_entity_poly.pdbx_seq_one_letter_code
_entity_poly.pdbx_strand_id
1 'polypeptide(L)'
;VAHIITYGTMATKNSIKDVARVEKLPLDISNRLCKAIPDKLPDGLKMNLTNAIKCVPELRDAEASANPQMANTIKYAKMLEGTVRGTGIHACGTIICRDAISDWVPVSTAEDKSDPGHKLLATQYDGHVIEETGLIKMDFLGLSTLSIMKETVENIRLTHDGFTLDLDTIPIDDELTYKLYQEGRTIGTFQFESAGMQKYLRELRPTVFEDLIAMNALYRPGPMDYIPSFIARKNGKEPITYDIPCMEKYLKDTYGITVYQEQVMLLSRQLADFTRGESDALRKAMGKKKKAIVDAMKPKFIEGGKKNGHDPKVLEKIWGDWEKFASYAFNKSHATCYSWVAYQTAYLKAHYPAEFMAGNMSRCLNDITKITKLMSECQAMNIPCLGPDVNESEQKFSANKKGEVRFGLSAIKGMGEAAATNIIAERHKNGQYKDIFDFVQRVNLSAVNRKAMESLA
;
A
#
# COMPACT_ATOMS: atom_id res chain seq x y z
N VAL A 1 10.49 -24.78 -9.32
CA VAL A 1 9.99 -23.44 -8.96
C VAL A 1 9.82 -22.63 -10.24
N ALA A 2 8.74 -21.87 -10.37
CA ALA A 2 8.52 -20.95 -11.49
C ALA A 2 7.76 -19.71 -11.04
N HIS A 3 7.98 -18.60 -11.73
CA HIS A 3 7.19 -17.39 -11.57
C HIS A 3 5.83 -17.54 -12.28
N ILE A 4 4.85 -16.79 -11.87
CA ILE A 4 3.55 -16.76 -12.54
C ILE A 4 3.58 -15.68 -13.61
N ILE A 5 3.09 -16.01 -14.82
CA ILE A 5 2.94 -15.01 -15.89
C ILE A 5 1.83 -14.01 -15.57
N THR A 6 1.97 -12.82 -16.09
CA THR A 6 0.89 -11.84 -16.17
C THR A 6 0.68 -11.42 -17.63
N TYR A 7 -0.58 -11.25 -18.02
CA TYR A 7 -0.96 -10.76 -19.33
C TYR A 7 -1.36 -9.29 -19.25
N GLY A 8 -0.52 -8.42 -19.77
CA GLY A 8 -0.84 -6.99 -19.91
C GLY A 8 -1.81 -6.80 -21.07
N THR A 9 -2.99 -6.21 -20.79
CA THR A 9 -3.99 -5.90 -21.81
C THR A 9 -3.89 -4.43 -22.26
N MET A 10 -4.38 -4.14 -23.45
CA MET A 10 -4.49 -2.78 -23.97
C MET A 10 -5.60 -2.05 -23.19
N ALA A 11 -5.21 -1.19 -22.26
CA ALA A 11 -6.13 -0.31 -21.54
C ALA A 11 -6.53 0.88 -22.43
N THR A 12 -7.63 1.55 -22.11
CA THR A 12 -8.26 2.64 -22.89
C THR A 12 -7.27 3.68 -23.41
N LYS A 13 -6.43 4.27 -22.55
CA LYS A 13 -5.43 5.28 -22.95
C LYS A 13 -4.29 4.69 -23.79
N ASN A 14 -3.89 3.43 -23.50
CA ASN A 14 -2.83 2.76 -24.21
C ASN A 14 -3.27 2.33 -25.63
N SER A 15 -4.51 1.86 -25.79
CA SER A 15 -5.05 1.51 -27.10
C SER A 15 -5.06 2.71 -28.05
N ILE A 16 -5.49 3.89 -27.56
CA ILE A 16 -5.42 5.13 -28.37
C ILE A 16 -3.96 5.47 -28.77
N LYS A 17 -3.03 5.42 -27.82
CA LYS A 17 -1.62 5.77 -28.09
C LYS A 17 -0.94 4.82 -29.06
N ASP A 18 -1.16 3.51 -28.90
CA ASP A 18 -0.52 2.51 -29.75
C ASP A 18 -1.09 2.57 -31.18
N VAL A 19 -2.41 2.70 -31.32
CA VAL A 19 -3.04 2.85 -32.65
C VAL A 19 -2.67 4.19 -33.28
N ALA A 20 -2.69 5.30 -32.54
CA ALA A 20 -2.27 6.61 -33.03
C ALA A 20 -0.85 6.59 -33.62
N ARG A 21 0.05 5.85 -32.98
CA ARG A 21 1.44 5.68 -33.50
C ARG A 21 1.46 4.93 -34.82
N VAL A 22 0.65 3.90 -34.99
CA VAL A 22 0.56 3.11 -36.23
C VAL A 22 -0.10 3.91 -37.33
N GLU A 23 -1.19 4.62 -37.03
CA GLU A 23 -1.90 5.54 -37.95
C GLU A 23 -1.11 6.83 -38.26
N LYS A 24 0.07 7.00 -37.64
CA LYS A 24 0.92 8.18 -37.73
C LYS A 24 0.21 9.49 -37.35
N LEU A 25 -0.75 9.41 -36.40
CA LEU A 25 -1.39 10.58 -35.81
C LEU A 25 -0.36 11.32 -34.95
N PRO A 26 -0.26 12.66 -35.04
CA PRO A 26 0.68 13.44 -34.26
C PRO A 26 0.56 13.16 -32.73
N LEU A 27 1.72 13.13 -32.06
CA LEU A 27 1.81 12.74 -30.64
C LEU A 27 1.07 13.72 -29.72
N ASP A 28 1.06 14.99 -30.02
CA ASP A 28 0.34 16.05 -29.31
C ASP A 28 -1.18 15.80 -29.32
N ILE A 29 -1.72 15.39 -30.48
CA ILE A 29 -3.14 15.05 -30.65
C ILE A 29 -3.49 13.82 -29.81
N SER A 30 -2.72 12.73 -29.93
CA SER A 30 -2.97 11.51 -29.17
C SER A 30 -2.86 11.75 -27.65
N ASN A 31 -1.91 12.59 -27.21
CA ASN A 31 -1.77 12.99 -25.82
C ASN A 31 -2.96 13.84 -25.34
N ARG A 32 -3.47 14.75 -26.18
CA ARG A 32 -4.67 15.54 -25.86
C ARG A 32 -5.90 14.66 -25.69
N LEU A 33 -6.14 13.72 -26.59
CA LEU A 33 -7.24 12.75 -26.47
C LEU A 33 -7.14 11.92 -25.18
N CYS A 34 -5.94 11.43 -24.85
CA CYS A 34 -5.73 10.67 -23.61
C CYS A 34 -5.90 11.52 -22.34
N LYS A 35 -5.51 12.81 -22.36
CA LYS A 35 -5.70 13.73 -21.22
C LYS A 35 -7.18 14.10 -21.01
N ALA A 36 -7.98 14.13 -22.05
CA ALA A 36 -9.42 14.39 -21.95
C ALA A 36 -10.17 13.26 -21.21
N ILE A 37 -9.62 12.04 -21.17
CA ILE A 37 -10.22 10.91 -20.47
C ILE A 37 -9.97 11.06 -18.98
N PRO A 38 -11.02 11.24 -18.14
CA PRO A 38 -10.89 11.32 -16.69
C PRO A 38 -10.45 9.97 -16.12
N ASP A 39 -9.96 9.96 -14.88
CA ASP A 39 -9.58 8.71 -14.22
C ASP A 39 -10.78 7.85 -13.81
N LYS A 40 -11.95 8.47 -13.62
CA LYS A 40 -13.24 7.80 -13.42
C LYS A 40 -14.30 8.43 -14.29
N LEU A 41 -15.11 7.60 -14.94
CA LEU A 41 -16.28 8.06 -15.69
C LEU A 41 -17.42 8.41 -14.75
N PRO A 42 -18.34 9.33 -15.16
CA PRO A 42 -19.56 9.64 -14.42
C PRO A 42 -20.43 8.39 -14.17
N ASP A 43 -21.34 8.49 -13.20
CA ASP A 43 -22.38 7.47 -12.91
C ASP A 43 -21.83 6.05 -12.63
N GLY A 44 -20.58 5.94 -12.19
CA GLY A 44 -19.97 4.64 -11.89
C GLY A 44 -19.74 3.75 -13.12
N LEU A 45 -19.80 4.31 -14.32
CA LEU A 45 -19.55 3.57 -15.56
C LEU A 45 -18.15 2.97 -15.59
N LYS A 46 -18.05 1.71 -16.03
CA LYS A 46 -16.78 1.03 -16.23
C LYS A 46 -15.93 1.81 -17.23
N MET A 47 -14.67 2.06 -16.87
CA MET A 47 -13.69 2.66 -17.76
C MET A 47 -13.42 1.73 -18.95
N ASN A 48 -13.86 2.14 -20.12
CA ASN A 48 -13.52 1.59 -21.43
C ASN A 48 -13.77 2.65 -22.50
N LEU A 49 -13.24 2.43 -23.68
CA LEU A 49 -13.29 3.42 -24.76
C LEU A 49 -14.74 3.68 -25.22
N THR A 50 -15.58 2.65 -25.26
CA THR A 50 -16.99 2.78 -25.64
C THR A 50 -17.75 3.72 -24.68
N ASN A 51 -17.54 3.58 -23.37
CA ASN A 51 -18.17 4.46 -22.39
C ASN A 51 -17.49 5.84 -22.35
N ALA A 52 -16.15 5.89 -22.52
CA ALA A 52 -15.43 7.15 -22.57
C ALA A 52 -15.88 8.03 -23.73
N ILE A 53 -16.13 7.47 -24.91
CA ILE A 53 -16.67 8.20 -26.08
C ILE A 53 -18.04 8.83 -25.76
N LYS A 54 -18.89 8.13 -24.99
CA LYS A 54 -20.21 8.69 -24.60
C LYS A 54 -20.08 9.90 -23.68
N CYS A 55 -19.07 9.92 -22.81
CA CYS A 55 -18.92 10.93 -21.77
C CYS A 55 -17.98 12.08 -22.15
N VAL A 56 -17.03 11.85 -23.07
CA VAL A 56 -15.95 12.80 -23.42
C VAL A 56 -16.17 13.37 -24.83
N PRO A 57 -16.53 14.66 -24.95
CA PRO A 57 -16.79 15.29 -26.25
C PRO A 57 -15.63 15.15 -27.24
N GLU A 58 -14.39 15.36 -26.81
CA GLU A 58 -13.19 15.29 -27.65
C GLU A 58 -13.02 13.90 -28.31
N LEU A 59 -13.40 12.81 -27.63
CA LEU A 59 -13.34 11.47 -28.19
C LEU A 59 -14.47 11.24 -29.21
N ARG A 60 -15.62 11.83 -28.98
CA ARG A 60 -16.77 11.78 -29.87
C ARG A 60 -16.47 12.52 -31.17
N ASP A 61 -15.89 13.72 -31.06
CA ASP A 61 -15.46 14.53 -32.19
C ASP A 61 -14.34 13.83 -32.98
N ALA A 62 -13.43 13.14 -32.28
CA ALA A 62 -12.37 12.36 -32.90
C ALA A 62 -12.92 11.15 -33.67
N GLU A 63 -13.92 10.43 -33.11
CA GLU A 63 -14.59 9.29 -33.77
C GLU A 63 -15.33 9.74 -35.05
N ALA A 64 -15.97 10.93 -35.02
CA ALA A 64 -16.70 11.52 -36.13
C ALA A 64 -15.84 12.38 -37.07
N SER A 65 -14.52 12.45 -36.87
CA SER A 65 -13.63 13.32 -37.58
C SER A 65 -13.54 12.97 -39.08
N ALA A 66 -13.54 14.02 -39.94
CA ALA A 66 -13.24 13.89 -41.36
C ALA A 66 -11.78 13.51 -41.65
N ASN A 67 -10.87 13.68 -40.67
CA ASN A 67 -9.48 13.20 -40.77
C ASN A 67 -9.44 11.67 -40.58
N PRO A 68 -9.08 10.91 -41.65
CA PRO A 68 -9.07 9.45 -41.58
C PRO A 68 -8.15 8.88 -40.46
N GLN A 69 -6.98 9.53 -40.26
CA GLN A 69 -6.05 9.08 -39.21
C GLN A 69 -6.67 9.18 -37.83
N MET A 70 -7.42 10.24 -37.54
CA MET A 70 -8.08 10.44 -36.25
C MET A 70 -9.27 9.46 -36.07
N ALA A 71 -10.15 9.36 -37.05
CA ALA A 71 -11.29 8.45 -37.01
C ALA A 71 -10.84 6.98 -36.91
N ASN A 72 -9.84 6.58 -37.70
CA ASN A 72 -9.26 5.24 -37.65
C ASN A 72 -8.59 4.97 -36.31
N THR A 73 -7.93 5.95 -35.70
CA THR A 73 -7.33 5.80 -34.38
C THR A 73 -8.39 5.38 -33.35
N ILE A 74 -9.51 6.06 -33.28
CA ILE A 74 -10.59 5.71 -32.32
C ILE A 74 -11.22 4.36 -32.68
N LYS A 75 -11.53 4.12 -33.96
CA LYS A 75 -12.11 2.87 -34.45
C LYS A 75 -11.28 1.65 -34.08
N TYR A 76 -9.99 1.66 -34.42
CA TYR A 76 -9.13 0.50 -34.18
C TYR A 76 -8.73 0.39 -32.71
N ALA A 77 -8.55 1.51 -31.99
CA ALA A 77 -8.35 1.48 -30.55
C ALA A 77 -9.50 0.79 -29.81
N LYS A 78 -10.74 1.03 -30.23
CA LYS A 78 -11.96 0.39 -29.69
C LYS A 78 -11.99 -1.13 -29.96
N MET A 79 -11.48 -1.56 -31.11
CA MET A 79 -11.40 -2.98 -31.47
C MET A 79 -10.29 -3.71 -30.69
N LEU A 80 -9.18 -3.03 -30.39
CA LEU A 80 -8.01 -3.61 -29.74
C LEU A 80 -8.06 -3.48 -28.21
N GLU A 81 -8.92 -2.61 -27.66
CA GLU A 81 -9.07 -2.46 -26.22
C GLU A 81 -9.37 -3.80 -25.54
N GLY A 82 -8.64 -4.13 -24.48
CA GLY A 82 -8.80 -5.36 -23.72
C GLY A 82 -8.06 -6.59 -24.29
N THR A 83 -7.52 -6.51 -25.52
CA THR A 83 -6.69 -7.59 -26.07
C THR A 83 -5.33 -7.63 -25.39
N VAL A 84 -4.67 -8.79 -25.39
CA VAL A 84 -3.34 -8.95 -24.82
C VAL A 84 -2.33 -8.15 -25.63
N ARG A 85 -1.56 -7.31 -24.95
CA ARG A 85 -0.49 -6.49 -25.51
C ARG A 85 0.90 -7.08 -25.30
N GLY A 86 1.09 -7.76 -24.17
CA GLY A 86 2.37 -8.35 -23.82
C GLY A 86 2.28 -9.15 -22.54
N THR A 87 3.37 -9.80 -22.19
CA THR A 87 3.49 -10.62 -20.99
C THR A 87 4.45 -9.98 -20.00
N GLY A 88 4.26 -10.28 -18.73
CA GLY A 88 5.13 -9.92 -17.64
C GLY A 88 5.23 -11.07 -16.64
N ILE A 89 5.92 -10.83 -15.54
CA ILE A 89 6.00 -11.74 -14.40
C ILE A 89 5.19 -11.13 -13.24
N HIS A 90 4.46 -11.98 -12.52
CA HIS A 90 3.75 -11.58 -11.30
C HIS A 90 4.73 -11.05 -10.25
N ALA A 91 4.40 -9.93 -9.60
CA ALA A 91 5.32 -9.24 -8.71
C ALA A 91 5.78 -10.07 -7.49
N CYS A 92 4.95 -11.00 -7.01
CA CYS A 92 5.21 -11.77 -5.80
C CYS A 92 4.83 -13.25 -5.91
N GLY A 93 3.95 -13.63 -6.85
CA GLY A 93 3.43 -14.99 -6.99
C GLY A 93 4.45 -15.94 -7.60
N THR A 94 4.73 -17.01 -6.88
CA THR A 94 5.65 -18.05 -7.29
C THR A 94 4.99 -19.42 -7.10
N ILE A 95 5.25 -20.35 -8.02
CA ILE A 95 4.78 -21.72 -7.91
C ILE A 95 5.93 -22.61 -7.43
N ILE A 96 5.68 -23.36 -6.39
CA ILE A 96 6.58 -24.39 -5.87
C ILE A 96 5.87 -25.73 -6.00
N CYS A 97 6.41 -26.66 -6.77
CA CYS A 97 5.89 -28.00 -6.92
C CYS A 97 6.98 -29.04 -6.66
N ARG A 98 6.56 -30.27 -6.39
CA ARG A 98 7.45 -31.40 -6.09
C ARG A 98 8.21 -31.85 -7.32
N ASP A 99 7.51 -31.98 -8.43
CA ASP A 99 8.02 -32.51 -9.69
C ASP A 99 8.39 -31.35 -10.64
N ALA A 100 8.85 -31.66 -11.85
CA ALA A 100 9.11 -30.64 -12.87
C ALA A 100 7.82 -29.89 -13.20
N ILE A 101 7.87 -28.56 -13.18
CA ILE A 101 6.65 -27.74 -13.37
C ILE A 101 6.06 -27.92 -14.78
N SER A 102 6.89 -28.27 -15.76
CA SER A 102 6.46 -28.58 -17.14
C SER A 102 5.54 -29.78 -17.22
N ASP A 103 5.53 -30.66 -16.22
CA ASP A 103 4.63 -31.82 -16.15
C ASP A 103 3.19 -31.42 -15.73
N TRP A 104 3.04 -30.23 -15.19
CA TRP A 104 1.78 -29.70 -14.68
C TRP A 104 1.18 -28.57 -15.56
N VAL A 105 2.02 -27.68 -16.06
CA VAL A 105 1.59 -26.52 -16.85
C VAL A 105 2.62 -26.17 -17.91
N PRO A 106 2.18 -25.56 -19.04
CA PRO A 106 3.09 -25.00 -20.02
C PRO A 106 3.96 -23.91 -19.39
N VAL A 107 5.22 -23.84 -19.79
CA VAL A 107 6.19 -22.87 -19.28
C VAL A 107 6.91 -22.15 -20.41
N SER A 108 7.41 -20.96 -20.11
CA SER A 108 8.34 -20.21 -20.98
C SER A 108 9.40 -19.51 -20.14
N THR A 109 10.35 -18.88 -20.79
CA THR A 109 11.36 -18.05 -20.13
C THR A 109 11.00 -16.57 -20.24
N ALA A 110 11.28 -15.81 -19.17
CA ALA A 110 11.20 -14.35 -19.15
C ALA A 110 12.53 -13.77 -18.64
N GLU A 111 12.86 -12.56 -19.06
CA GLU A 111 14.08 -11.89 -18.60
C GLU A 111 13.96 -11.46 -17.15
N ASP A 112 15.02 -11.68 -16.38
CA ASP A 112 15.15 -11.15 -15.02
C ASP A 112 15.53 -9.67 -15.08
N LYS A 113 14.63 -8.80 -14.59
CA LYS A 113 14.90 -7.36 -14.56
C LYS A 113 16.00 -6.95 -13.59
N SER A 114 16.29 -7.81 -12.61
CA SER A 114 17.32 -7.59 -11.59
C SER A 114 18.70 -8.08 -12.02
N ASP A 115 18.76 -9.05 -12.95
CA ASP A 115 19.99 -9.63 -13.48
C ASP A 115 19.93 -9.75 -15.00
N PRO A 116 20.34 -8.70 -15.75
CA PRO A 116 20.29 -8.69 -17.19
C PRO A 116 21.10 -9.85 -17.81
N GLY A 117 20.43 -10.67 -18.62
CA GLY A 117 21.01 -11.87 -19.24
C GLY A 117 20.63 -13.17 -18.53
N HIS A 118 20.11 -13.12 -17.33
CA HIS A 118 19.51 -14.28 -16.66
C HIS A 118 18.05 -14.45 -17.08
N LYS A 119 17.62 -15.70 -17.29
CA LYS A 119 16.24 -16.03 -17.67
C LYS A 119 15.56 -16.76 -16.54
N LEU A 120 14.38 -16.29 -16.18
CA LEU A 120 13.49 -16.89 -15.20
C LEU A 120 12.48 -17.82 -15.89
N LEU A 121 12.15 -18.93 -15.25
CA LEU A 121 11.08 -19.81 -15.70
C LEU A 121 9.73 -19.23 -15.27
N ALA A 122 8.79 -19.10 -16.21
CA ALA A 122 7.45 -18.59 -15.97
C ALA A 122 6.38 -19.56 -16.49
N THR A 123 5.29 -19.73 -15.69
CA THR A 123 4.11 -20.47 -16.13
C THR A 123 3.40 -19.75 -17.26
N GLN A 124 2.64 -20.46 -18.10
CA GLN A 124 1.81 -19.85 -19.15
C GLN A 124 0.34 -19.71 -18.72
N TYR A 125 -0.04 -20.31 -17.60
CA TYR A 125 -1.30 -19.98 -16.91
C TYR A 125 -1.04 -18.87 -15.88
N ASP A 126 -1.93 -17.89 -15.86
CA ASP A 126 -1.83 -16.75 -14.95
C ASP A 126 -2.38 -17.09 -13.54
N GLY A 127 -2.27 -16.12 -12.63
CA GLY A 127 -2.69 -16.29 -11.25
C GLY A 127 -4.18 -16.53 -11.03
N HIS A 128 -5.03 -16.33 -12.04
CA HIS A 128 -6.47 -16.57 -11.94
C HIS A 128 -6.84 -18.03 -12.15
N VAL A 129 -6.09 -18.75 -13.00
CA VAL A 129 -6.40 -20.13 -13.38
C VAL A 129 -5.39 -21.15 -12.86
N ILE A 130 -4.22 -20.72 -12.40
CA ILE A 130 -3.14 -21.62 -11.99
C ILE A 130 -3.55 -22.60 -10.89
N GLU A 131 -4.38 -22.17 -9.94
CA GLU A 131 -4.86 -23.00 -8.84
C GLU A 131 -5.82 -24.13 -9.30
N GLU A 132 -6.50 -23.96 -10.45
CA GLU A 132 -7.37 -24.96 -11.02
C GLU A 132 -6.58 -26.19 -11.56
N THR A 133 -5.28 -26.01 -11.78
CA THR A 133 -4.36 -27.10 -12.18
C THR A 133 -3.90 -27.97 -11.00
N GLY A 134 -4.31 -27.63 -9.76
CA GLY A 134 -3.88 -28.31 -8.53
C GLY A 134 -2.57 -27.78 -7.95
N LEU A 135 -1.98 -26.74 -8.56
CA LEU A 135 -0.78 -26.07 -8.05
C LEU A 135 -1.14 -25.02 -7.01
N ILE A 136 -0.24 -24.78 -6.06
CA ILE A 136 -0.41 -23.78 -5.01
C ILE A 136 0.42 -22.54 -5.36
N LYS A 137 -0.23 -21.38 -5.37
CA LYS A 137 0.44 -20.09 -5.50
C LYS A 137 0.98 -19.64 -4.13
N MET A 138 2.28 -19.42 -4.08
CA MET A 138 2.96 -18.82 -2.94
C MET A 138 3.26 -17.35 -3.25
N ASP A 139 2.79 -16.46 -2.39
CA ASP A 139 3.02 -15.01 -2.54
C ASP A 139 4.16 -14.55 -1.63
N PHE A 140 5.29 -14.16 -2.23
CA PHE A 140 6.45 -13.61 -1.53
C PHE A 140 6.46 -12.09 -1.73
N LEU A 141 5.81 -11.38 -0.83
CA LEU A 141 5.73 -9.92 -0.86
C LEU A 141 6.44 -9.32 0.35
N GLY A 142 7.60 -8.71 0.09
CA GLY A 142 8.37 -8.01 1.13
C GLY A 142 7.66 -6.73 1.59
N LEU A 143 7.76 -6.44 2.87
CA LEU A 143 7.28 -5.20 3.46
C LEU A 143 8.47 -4.32 3.84
N SER A 144 8.73 -3.27 3.04
CA SER A 144 9.84 -2.33 3.26
C SER A 144 9.81 -1.66 4.63
N THR A 145 8.63 -1.50 5.22
CA THR A 145 8.42 -0.94 6.56
C THR A 145 9.20 -1.70 7.64
N LEU A 146 9.26 -3.03 7.58
CA LEU A 146 10.03 -3.82 8.53
C LEU A 146 11.53 -3.51 8.44
N SER A 147 12.03 -3.27 7.22
CA SER A 147 13.40 -2.82 7.02
C SER A 147 13.65 -1.40 7.54
N ILE A 148 12.65 -0.50 7.40
CA ILE A 148 12.71 0.85 7.98
C ILE A 148 12.79 0.76 9.51
N MET A 149 11.95 -0.06 10.14
CA MET A 149 11.96 -0.27 11.59
C MET A 149 13.31 -0.80 12.06
N LYS A 150 13.87 -1.80 11.38
CA LYS A 150 15.21 -2.33 11.67
C LYS A 150 16.29 -1.25 11.57
N GLU A 151 16.31 -0.49 10.49
CA GLU A 151 17.24 0.62 10.26
C GLU A 151 17.10 1.70 11.36
N THR A 152 15.87 2.00 11.77
CA THR A 152 15.58 2.93 12.86
C THR A 152 16.18 2.42 14.18
N VAL A 153 15.95 1.17 14.53
CA VAL A 153 16.50 0.55 15.76
C VAL A 153 18.04 0.55 15.73
N GLU A 154 18.66 0.31 14.58
CA GLU A 154 20.10 0.40 14.41
C GLU A 154 20.60 1.84 14.64
N ASN A 155 19.92 2.84 14.11
CA ASN A 155 20.23 4.26 14.38
C ASN A 155 20.08 4.60 15.88
N ILE A 156 19.02 4.13 16.54
CA ILE A 156 18.81 4.40 17.98
C ILE A 156 19.97 3.82 18.82
N ARG A 157 20.44 2.63 18.49
CA ARG A 157 21.58 2.01 19.18
C ARG A 157 22.88 2.82 19.07
N LEU A 158 23.04 3.60 17.99
CA LEU A 158 24.18 4.47 17.79
C LEU A 158 24.07 5.79 18.56
N THR A 159 22.85 6.25 18.82
CA THR A 159 22.59 7.56 19.45
C THR A 159 22.28 7.46 20.95
N HIS A 160 21.78 6.29 21.41
CA HIS A 160 21.35 6.07 22.80
C HIS A 160 22.11 4.89 23.40
N ASP A 161 23.06 5.20 24.28
CA ASP A 161 23.88 4.19 24.95
C ASP A 161 23.01 3.30 25.87
N GLY A 162 23.19 1.98 25.80
CA GLY A 162 22.43 1.01 26.62
C GLY A 162 20.99 0.73 26.15
N PHE A 163 20.65 1.14 24.93
CA PHE A 163 19.30 0.93 24.37
C PHE A 163 18.93 -0.56 24.21
N THR A 164 17.77 -0.94 24.74
CA THR A 164 17.26 -2.32 24.78
C THR A 164 15.80 -2.43 24.38
N LEU A 165 15.29 -1.59 23.45
CA LEU A 165 13.88 -1.65 23.04
C LEU A 165 13.59 -2.91 22.22
N ASP A 166 12.59 -3.64 22.64
CA ASP A 166 11.90 -4.68 21.87
C ASP A 166 10.56 -4.10 21.38
N LEU A 167 10.41 -3.98 20.07
CA LEU A 167 9.20 -3.43 19.47
C LEU A 167 7.96 -4.31 19.68
N ASP A 168 8.14 -5.59 19.99
CA ASP A 168 7.01 -6.48 20.25
C ASP A 168 6.43 -6.32 21.66
N THR A 169 7.14 -5.62 22.54
CA THR A 169 6.75 -5.39 23.95
C THR A 169 6.43 -3.93 24.27
N ILE A 170 6.34 -3.05 23.28
CA ILE A 170 5.97 -1.64 23.53
C ILE A 170 4.55 -1.52 24.08
N PRO A 171 4.28 -0.53 24.96
CA PRO A 171 2.94 -0.32 25.52
C PRO A 171 1.95 0.10 24.42
N ILE A 172 0.77 -0.52 24.41
CA ILE A 172 -0.28 -0.27 23.40
C ILE A 172 -1.08 1.01 23.69
N ASP A 173 -0.89 1.61 24.85
CA ASP A 173 -1.58 2.79 25.40
C ASP A 173 -0.65 4.01 25.56
N ASP A 174 0.45 4.06 24.77
CA ASP A 174 1.42 5.15 24.85
C ASP A 174 0.84 6.49 24.38
N GLU A 175 0.79 7.46 25.29
CA GLU A 175 0.17 8.76 25.07
C GLU A 175 0.85 9.56 23.94
N LEU A 176 2.18 9.51 23.82
CA LEU A 176 2.91 10.23 22.77
C LEU A 176 2.57 9.69 21.39
N THR A 177 2.44 8.37 21.27
CA THR A 177 2.04 7.72 20.03
C THR A 177 0.64 8.13 19.61
N TYR A 178 -0.34 8.12 20.54
CA TYR A 178 -1.70 8.59 20.21
C TYR A 178 -1.74 10.09 19.91
N LYS A 179 -0.97 10.90 20.58
CA LYS A 179 -0.85 12.34 20.28
C LYS A 179 -0.37 12.57 18.84
N LEU A 180 0.62 11.81 18.38
CA LEU A 180 1.11 11.86 17.01
C LEU A 180 -0.01 11.54 16.00
N TYR A 181 -0.82 10.51 16.27
CA TYR A 181 -2.00 10.19 15.45
C TYR A 181 -3.05 11.29 15.48
N GLN A 182 -3.38 11.83 16.66
CA GLN A 182 -4.38 12.91 16.85
C GLN A 182 -4.00 14.21 16.15
N GLU A 183 -2.70 14.51 16.06
CA GLU A 183 -2.16 15.65 15.32
C GLU A 183 -2.06 15.38 13.81
N GLY A 184 -2.23 14.13 13.39
CA GLY A 184 -2.07 13.70 12.00
C GLY A 184 -0.64 13.81 11.48
N ARG A 185 0.37 13.77 12.35
CA ARG A 185 1.80 13.84 11.99
C ARG A 185 2.35 12.48 11.59
N THR A 186 1.68 11.81 10.68
CA THR A 186 1.90 10.41 10.35
C THR A 186 2.67 10.17 9.04
N ILE A 187 3.34 11.19 8.50
CA ILE A 187 4.23 11.04 7.34
C ILE A 187 5.36 10.05 7.69
N GLY A 188 5.59 9.09 6.82
CA GLY A 188 6.56 8.01 7.02
C GLY A 188 6.05 6.82 7.86
N THR A 189 4.91 6.92 8.53
CA THR A 189 4.33 5.80 9.27
C THR A 189 3.59 4.84 8.33
N PHE A 190 3.57 3.57 8.68
CA PHE A 190 2.92 2.55 7.87
C PHE A 190 1.41 2.74 7.80
N GLN A 191 0.83 2.69 6.60
CA GLN A 191 -0.61 2.76 6.30
C GLN A 191 -1.32 4.09 6.63
N PHE A 192 -0.77 4.96 7.45
CA PHE A 192 -1.46 6.16 7.95
C PHE A 192 -0.92 7.49 7.42
N GLU A 193 -0.02 7.46 6.42
CA GLU A 193 0.71 8.65 5.94
C GLU A 193 0.00 9.48 4.86
N SER A 194 -1.11 9.01 4.27
CA SER A 194 -1.79 9.76 3.22
C SER A 194 -2.50 11.00 3.77
N ALA A 195 -2.56 12.08 2.97
CA ALA A 195 -3.21 13.33 3.38
C ALA A 195 -4.67 13.15 3.81
N GLY A 196 -5.42 12.27 3.11
CA GLY A 196 -6.79 11.95 3.47
C GLY A 196 -6.89 11.21 4.81
N MET A 197 -6.01 10.26 5.07
CA MET A 197 -5.94 9.56 6.35
C MET A 197 -5.57 10.53 7.48
N GLN A 198 -4.58 11.40 7.28
CA GLN A 198 -4.19 12.41 8.26
C GLN A 198 -5.34 13.35 8.64
N LYS A 199 -6.18 13.74 7.65
CA LYS A 199 -7.38 14.52 7.90
C LYS A 199 -8.33 13.78 8.83
N TYR A 200 -8.66 12.53 8.52
CA TYR A 200 -9.56 11.72 9.35
C TYR A 200 -8.98 11.44 10.74
N LEU A 201 -7.69 11.25 10.89
CA LEU A 201 -7.04 11.06 12.19
C LEU A 201 -7.19 12.28 13.10
N ARG A 202 -7.04 13.49 12.55
CA ARG A 202 -7.27 14.75 13.31
C ARG A 202 -8.72 14.89 13.77
N GLU A 203 -9.67 14.44 12.96
CA GLU A 203 -11.10 14.48 13.30
C GLU A 203 -11.48 13.37 14.28
N LEU A 204 -10.95 12.15 14.10
CA LEU A 204 -11.20 10.98 14.95
C LEU A 204 -10.60 11.12 16.33
N ARG A 205 -9.37 11.66 16.41
CA ARG A 205 -8.57 11.74 17.62
C ARG A 205 -8.47 10.38 18.34
N PRO A 206 -7.83 9.37 17.73
CA PRO A 206 -7.77 8.03 18.26
C PRO A 206 -7.18 8.01 19.67
N THR A 207 -7.75 7.17 20.53
CA THR A 207 -7.36 7.03 21.94
C THR A 207 -7.12 5.59 22.34
N VAL A 208 -7.57 4.64 21.53
CA VAL A 208 -7.42 3.21 21.74
C VAL A 208 -6.99 2.51 20.45
N PHE A 209 -6.39 1.35 20.58
CA PHE A 209 -5.85 0.61 19.42
C PHE A 209 -6.96 0.17 18.45
N GLU A 210 -8.16 -0.11 18.96
CA GLU A 210 -9.34 -0.45 18.16
C GLU A 210 -9.72 0.65 17.17
N ASP A 211 -9.50 1.91 17.50
CA ASP A 211 -9.72 3.03 16.57
C ASP A 211 -8.81 2.93 15.33
N LEU A 212 -7.55 2.53 15.53
CA LEU A 212 -6.59 2.35 14.43
C LEU A 212 -6.95 1.14 13.57
N ILE A 213 -7.38 0.04 14.20
CA ILE A 213 -7.83 -1.17 13.48
C ILE A 213 -9.04 -0.82 12.59
N ALA A 214 -10.01 -0.09 13.15
CA ALA A 214 -11.19 0.31 12.41
C ALA A 214 -10.86 1.26 11.25
N MET A 215 -9.99 2.25 11.46
CA MET A 215 -9.56 3.16 10.40
C MET A 215 -8.81 2.45 9.28
N ASN A 216 -7.96 1.48 9.60
CA ASN A 216 -7.27 0.66 8.60
C ASN A 216 -8.26 -0.15 7.75
N ALA A 217 -9.35 -0.64 8.36
CA ALA A 217 -10.40 -1.35 7.65
C ALA A 217 -11.32 -0.43 6.83
N LEU A 218 -11.64 0.77 7.33
CA LEU A 218 -12.60 1.70 6.72
C LEU A 218 -11.99 2.58 5.63
N TYR A 219 -10.70 2.94 5.72
CA TYR A 219 -10.08 3.87 4.76
C TYR A 219 -9.77 3.19 3.43
N ARG A 220 -10.83 2.89 2.66
CA ARG A 220 -10.80 2.26 1.33
C ARG A 220 -12.01 2.72 0.52
N PRO A 221 -11.95 2.73 -0.82
CA PRO A 221 -13.13 3.00 -1.65
C PRO A 221 -14.30 2.09 -1.27
N GLY A 222 -15.45 2.68 -0.96
CA GLY A 222 -16.66 2.03 -0.46
C GLY A 222 -16.87 2.26 1.04
N PRO A 223 -16.11 1.61 1.94
CA PRO A 223 -16.32 1.79 3.39
C PRO A 223 -15.97 3.17 3.92
N MET A 224 -15.22 3.99 3.18
CA MET A 224 -14.91 5.38 3.56
C MET A 224 -16.16 6.22 3.86
N ASP A 225 -17.29 5.89 3.27
CA ASP A 225 -18.56 6.61 3.48
C ASP A 225 -19.08 6.48 4.93
N TYR A 226 -18.63 5.46 5.67
CA TYR A 226 -18.97 5.25 7.08
C TYR A 226 -18.05 5.99 8.06
N ILE A 227 -16.90 6.51 7.62
CA ILE A 227 -15.93 7.19 8.49
C ILE A 227 -16.54 8.41 9.19
N PRO A 228 -17.33 9.28 8.53
CA PRO A 228 -17.94 10.42 9.22
C PRO A 228 -18.85 10.01 10.38
N SER A 229 -19.68 8.98 10.22
CA SER A 229 -20.53 8.46 11.28
C SER A 229 -19.72 7.79 12.39
N PHE A 230 -18.67 7.03 12.04
CA PHE A 230 -17.73 6.44 13.00
C PHE A 230 -17.10 7.51 13.89
N ILE A 231 -16.61 8.60 13.30
CA ILE A 231 -16.02 9.73 14.01
C ILE A 231 -17.07 10.46 14.88
N ALA A 232 -18.27 10.70 14.34
CA ALA A 232 -19.34 11.38 15.06
C ALA A 232 -19.78 10.61 16.30
N ARG A 233 -19.93 9.28 16.19
CA ARG A 233 -20.29 8.39 17.31
C ARG A 233 -19.20 8.31 18.35
N LYS A 234 -17.94 8.13 17.95
CA LYS A 234 -16.81 8.16 18.89
C LYS A 234 -16.76 9.46 19.68
N ASN A 235 -16.95 10.60 19.02
CA ASN A 235 -16.86 11.92 19.63
C ASN A 235 -18.16 12.35 20.34
N GLY A 236 -19.16 11.48 20.47
CA GLY A 236 -20.44 11.76 21.14
C GLY A 236 -21.35 12.74 20.40
N LYS A 237 -21.08 13.02 19.11
CA LYS A 237 -21.92 13.90 18.27
C LYS A 237 -23.10 13.17 17.63
N GLU A 238 -23.01 11.85 17.54
CA GLU A 238 -24.07 10.94 17.09
C GLU A 238 -24.26 9.85 18.14
N PRO A 239 -25.51 9.47 18.50
CA PRO A 239 -25.73 8.40 19.47
C PRO A 239 -25.27 7.04 18.92
N ILE A 240 -24.66 6.23 19.78
CA ILE A 240 -24.35 4.84 19.43
C ILE A 240 -25.63 4.04 19.60
N THR A 241 -26.09 3.43 18.52
CA THR A 241 -27.32 2.65 18.51
C THR A 241 -27.06 1.24 18.02
N TYR A 242 -27.81 0.29 18.55
CA TYR A 242 -27.78 -1.11 18.14
C TYR A 242 -29.21 -1.51 17.74
N ASP A 243 -29.38 -2.16 16.59
CA ASP A 243 -30.70 -2.61 16.12
C ASP A 243 -31.35 -3.61 17.08
N ILE A 244 -30.53 -4.45 17.70
CA ILE A 244 -30.91 -5.36 18.81
C ILE A 244 -29.88 -5.16 19.95
N PRO A 245 -30.30 -4.96 21.21
CA PRO A 245 -29.39 -4.64 22.31
C PRO A 245 -28.21 -5.59 22.46
N CYS A 246 -28.41 -6.89 22.23
CA CYS A 246 -27.33 -7.87 22.36
C CYS A 246 -26.19 -7.73 21.32
N MET A 247 -26.39 -6.96 20.24
CA MET A 247 -25.34 -6.67 19.25
C MET A 247 -24.23 -5.81 19.83
N GLU A 248 -24.48 -5.07 20.90
CA GLU A 248 -23.46 -4.28 21.59
C GLU A 248 -22.21 -5.10 21.90
N LYS A 249 -22.39 -6.36 22.30
CA LYS A 249 -21.27 -7.27 22.62
C LYS A 249 -20.19 -7.33 21.54
N TYR A 250 -20.54 -7.24 20.29
CA TYR A 250 -19.61 -7.36 19.14
C TYR A 250 -19.42 -6.08 18.36
N LEU A 251 -20.28 -5.06 18.57
CA LEU A 251 -20.19 -3.79 17.84
C LEU A 251 -19.71 -2.62 18.72
N LYS A 252 -19.50 -2.83 20.02
CA LYS A 252 -19.06 -1.78 20.95
C LYS A 252 -17.76 -1.11 20.50
N ASP A 253 -16.74 -1.89 20.11
CA ASP A 253 -15.42 -1.40 19.70
C ASP A 253 -15.45 -0.63 18.38
N THR A 254 -16.55 -0.73 17.62
CA THR A 254 -16.78 -0.03 16.36
C THR A 254 -17.96 0.93 16.42
N TYR A 255 -18.32 1.35 17.63
CA TYR A 255 -19.38 2.35 17.89
C TYR A 255 -20.71 2.01 17.21
N GLY A 256 -21.09 0.74 17.19
CA GLY A 256 -22.34 0.24 16.60
C GLY A 256 -22.30 0.09 15.06
N ILE A 257 -21.16 0.28 14.42
CA ILE A 257 -20.99 0.12 12.98
C ILE A 257 -20.38 -1.26 12.68
N THR A 258 -20.95 -1.99 11.74
CA THR A 258 -20.36 -3.24 11.23
C THR A 258 -19.18 -2.90 10.31
N VAL A 259 -17.97 -3.33 10.70
CA VAL A 259 -16.71 -3.08 9.99
C VAL A 259 -16.04 -4.37 9.54
N TYR A 260 -16.15 -5.43 10.35
CA TYR A 260 -15.38 -6.66 10.15
C TYR A 260 -16.26 -7.85 9.76
N GLN A 261 -15.71 -8.74 8.94
CA GLN A 261 -16.34 -10.02 8.60
C GLN A 261 -16.64 -10.85 9.85
N GLU A 262 -15.76 -10.82 10.83
CA GLU A 262 -15.87 -11.53 12.09
C GLU A 262 -17.09 -11.06 12.92
N GLN A 263 -17.44 -9.78 12.83
CA GLN A 263 -18.67 -9.27 13.48
C GLN A 263 -19.91 -9.92 12.88
N VAL A 264 -20.00 -10.03 11.56
CA VAL A 264 -21.13 -10.72 10.91
C VAL A 264 -21.20 -12.18 11.29
N MET A 265 -20.04 -12.88 11.35
CA MET A 265 -19.99 -14.28 11.79
C MET A 265 -20.51 -14.47 13.24
N LEU A 266 -20.05 -13.60 14.15
CA LEU A 266 -20.44 -13.70 15.55
C LEU A 266 -21.90 -13.31 15.77
N LEU A 267 -22.37 -12.27 15.10
CA LEU A 267 -23.76 -11.82 15.16
C LEU A 267 -24.72 -12.85 14.54
N SER A 268 -24.38 -13.49 13.41
CA SER A 268 -25.23 -14.52 12.81
C SER A 268 -25.41 -15.72 13.74
N ARG A 269 -24.37 -16.05 14.51
CA ARG A 269 -24.43 -17.10 15.54
C ARG A 269 -25.26 -16.68 16.75
N GLN A 270 -25.09 -15.44 17.21
CA GLN A 270 -25.78 -14.93 18.40
C GLN A 270 -27.28 -14.70 18.14
N LEU A 271 -27.61 -14.11 16.97
CA LEU A 271 -28.97 -13.73 16.66
C LEU A 271 -29.82 -14.88 16.14
N ALA A 272 -29.22 -15.81 15.38
CA ALA A 272 -29.96 -16.82 14.61
C ALA A 272 -29.42 -18.26 14.73
N ASP A 273 -28.61 -18.53 15.76
CA ASP A 273 -28.03 -19.84 16.06
C ASP A 273 -27.25 -20.50 14.91
N PHE A 274 -26.62 -19.69 14.06
CA PHE A 274 -25.74 -20.24 13.03
C PHE A 274 -24.62 -21.06 13.67
N THR A 275 -24.35 -22.22 13.12
CA THR A 275 -23.17 -23.01 13.50
C THR A 275 -21.88 -22.28 13.06
N ARG A 276 -20.74 -22.74 13.59
CA ARG A 276 -19.43 -22.22 13.16
C ARG A 276 -19.20 -22.37 11.66
N GLY A 277 -19.58 -23.54 11.10
CA GLY A 277 -19.45 -23.80 9.65
C GLY A 277 -20.33 -22.88 8.81
N GLU A 278 -21.57 -22.65 9.22
CA GLU A 278 -22.49 -21.75 8.50
C GLU A 278 -22.07 -20.29 8.56
N SER A 279 -21.61 -19.81 9.71
CA SER A 279 -21.09 -18.45 9.83
C SER A 279 -19.82 -18.24 8.98
N ASP A 280 -18.95 -19.25 8.88
CA ASP A 280 -17.79 -19.21 8.01
C ASP A 280 -18.16 -19.29 6.52
N ALA A 281 -19.17 -20.11 6.17
CA ALA A 281 -19.72 -20.15 4.80
C ALA A 281 -20.31 -18.79 4.39
N LEU A 282 -21.02 -18.11 5.30
CA LEU A 282 -21.55 -16.75 5.09
C LEU A 282 -20.38 -15.76 4.84
N ARG A 283 -19.36 -15.77 5.69
CA ARG A 283 -18.17 -14.95 5.53
C ARG A 283 -17.50 -15.16 4.16
N LYS A 284 -17.28 -16.43 3.78
CA LYS A 284 -16.67 -16.79 2.49
C LYS A 284 -17.54 -16.32 1.30
N ALA A 285 -18.86 -16.48 1.41
CA ALA A 285 -19.78 -16.04 0.37
C ALA A 285 -19.77 -14.51 0.20
N MET A 286 -19.75 -13.78 1.31
CA MET A 286 -19.64 -12.33 1.32
C MET A 286 -18.30 -11.86 0.74
N GLY A 287 -17.16 -12.41 1.20
CA GLY A 287 -15.84 -12.04 0.73
C GLY A 287 -15.60 -12.32 -0.75
N LYS A 288 -16.19 -13.42 -1.27
CA LYS A 288 -16.11 -13.80 -2.69
C LYS A 288 -17.26 -13.20 -3.54
N LYS A 289 -18.11 -12.35 -2.95
CA LYS A 289 -19.28 -11.71 -3.60
C LYS A 289 -20.24 -12.70 -4.27
N LYS A 290 -20.41 -13.87 -3.66
CA LYS A 290 -21.31 -14.93 -4.15
C LYS A 290 -22.75 -14.68 -3.68
N LYS A 291 -23.43 -13.73 -4.35
CA LYS A 291 -24.78 -13.28 -3.96
C LYS A 291 -25.76 -14.43 -3.79
N ALA A 292 -25.81 -15.40 -4.71
CA ALA A 292 -26.72 -16.53 -4.64
C ALA A 292 -26.61 -17.35 -3.35
N ILE A 293 -25.39 -17.50 -2.80
CA ILE A 293 -25.18 -18.22 -1.54
C ILE A 293 -25.66 -17.37 -0.36
N VAL A 294 -25.39 -16.06 -0.38
CA VAL A 294 -25.85 -15.13 0.66
C VAL A 294 -27.39 -15.12 0.69
N ASP A 295 -28.04 -14.99 -0.47
CA ASP A 295 -29.51 -14.99 -0.60
C ASP A 295 -30.14 -16.31 -0.08
N ALA A 296 -29.49 -17.46 -0.35
CA ALA A 296 -29.97 -18.76 0.12
C ALA A 296 -29.87 -18.93 1.65
N MET A 297 -28.99 -18.19 2.33
CA MET A 297 -28.83 -18.26 3.79
C MET A 297 -29.79 -17.33 4.55
N LYS A 298 -30.40 -16.33 3.88
CA LYS A 298 -31.29 -15.35 4.48
C LYS A 298 -32.51 -15.97 5.19
N PRO A 299 -33.28 -16.92 4.58
CA PRO A 299 -34.43 -17.52 5.25
C PRO A 299 -34.04 -18.15 6.59
N LYS A 300 -32.94 -18.88 6.63
CA LYS A 300 -32.45 -19.50 7.87
C LYS A 300 -32.12 -18.47 8.94
N PHE A 301 -31.49 -17.33 8.58
CA PHE A 301 -31.19 -16.26 9.52
C PHE A 301 -32.49 -15.66 10.11
N ILE A 302 -33.48 -15.40 9.27
CA ILE A 302 -34.77 -14.84 9.71
C ILE A 302 -35.51 -15.82 10.62
N GLU A 303 -35.58 -17.11 10.26
CA GLU A 303 -36.25 -18.15 11.05
C GLU A 303 -35.54 -18.37 12.41
N GLY A 304 -34.20 -18.48 12.43
CA GLY A 304 -33.43 -18.62 13.65
C GLY A 304 -33.60 -17.41 14.56
N GLY A 305 -33.53 -16.20 14.02
CA GLY A 305 -33.74 -14.97 14.78
C GLY A 305 -35.15 -14.85 15.36
N LYS A 306 -36.19 -15.23 14.61
CA LYS A 306 -37.57 -15.32 15.12
C LYS A 306 -37.68 -16.28 16.31
N LYS A 307 -37.08 -17.47 16.19
CA LYS A 307 -37.06 -18.46 17.23
C LYS A 307 -36.41 -17.92 18.52
N ASN A 308 -35.42 -17.04 18.37
CA ASN A 308 -34.73 -16.37 19.47
C ASN A 308 -35.46 -15.10 19.99
N GLY A 309 -36.68 -14.86 19.51
CA GLY A 309 -37.54 -13.77 19.99
C GLY A 309 -37.28 -12.40 19.36
N HIS A 310 -36.53 -12.34 18.25
CA HIS A 310 -36.25 -11.09 17.57
C HIS A 310 -37.32 -10.72 16.53
N ASP A 311 -37.59 -9.42 16.37
CA ASP A 311 -38.55 -8.90 15.38
C ASP A 311 -38.03 -9.19 13.95
N PRO A 312 -38.86 -9.88 13.10
CA PRO A 312 -38.54 -10.20 11.74
C PRO A 312 -38.13 -8.99 10.89
N LYS A 313 -38.80 -7.84 11.09
CA LYS A 313 -38.51 -6.60 10.34
C LYS A 313 -37.10 -6.07 10.66
N VAL A 314 -36.70 -6.17 11.93
CA VAL A 314 -35.35 -5.77 12.36
C VAL A 314 -34.31 -6.75 11.81
N LEU A 315 -34.59 -8.06 11.79
CA LEU A 315 -33.71 -9.06 11.20
C LEU A 315 -33.54 -8.86 9.69
N GLU A 316 -34.62 -8.53 8.96
CA GLU A 316 -34.55 -8.20 7.52
C GLU A 316 -33.71 -6.96 7.26
N LYS A 317 -33.83 -5.91 8.10
CA LYS A 317 -32.99 -4.72 8.04
C LYS A 317 -31.51 -5.07 8.22
N ILE A 318 -31.19 -5.80 9.29
CA ILE A 318 -29.81 -6.24 9.59
C ILE A 318 -29.22 -7.01 8.41
N TRP A 319 -29.98 -7.96 7.86
CA TRP A 319 -29.53 -8.74 6.70
C TRP A 319 -29.28 -7.86 5.47
N GLY A 320 -30.21 -6.94 5.17
CA GLY A 320 -30.06 -5.98 4.07
C GLY A 320 -28.85 -5.06 4.23
N ASP A 321 -28.51 -4.67 5.46
CA ASP A 321 -27.31 -3.90 5.75
C ASP A 321 -26.06 -4.76 5.57
N TRP A 322 -26.06 -6.05 5.94
CA TRP A 322 -24.98 -6.98 5.68
C TRP A 322 -24.79 -7.28 4.19
N GLU A 323 -25.86 -7.35 3.39
CA GLU A 323 -25.76 -7.50 1.92
C GLU A 323 -25.02 -6.31 1.28
N LYS A 324 -25.30 -5.09 1.71
CA LYS A 324 -24.57 -3.89 1.28
C LYS A 324 -23.11 -3.94 1.75
N PHE A 325 -22.91 -4.29 3.01
CA PHE A 325 -21.60 -4.41 3.64
C PHE A 325 -20.74 -5.52 3.01
N ALA A 326 -21.33 -6.60 2.48
CA ALA A 326 -20.61 -7.72 1.88
C ALA A 326 -19.61 -7.32 0.79
N SER A 327 -19.88 -6.20 0.10
CA SER A 327 -18.99 -5.72 -0.95
C SER A 327 -17.66 -5.15 -0.43
N TYR A 328 -17.56 -4.79 0.86
CA TYR A 328 -16.42 -4.13 1.47
C TYR A 328 -16.06 -4.61 2.88
N ALA A 329 -16.66 -5.70 3.35
CA ALA A 329 -16.28 -6.35 4.61
C ALA A 329 -14.78 -6.63 4.69
N PHE A 330 -14.17 -6.37 5.85
CA PHE A 330 -12.73 -6.54 6.05
C PHE A 330 -12.42 -7.60 7.11
N ASN A 331 -11.31 -8.30 6.92
CA ASN A 331 -10.82 -9.25 7.92
C ASN A 331 -10.19 -8.50 9.10
N LYS A 332 -10.70 -8.72 10.31
CA LYS A 332 -10.22 -8.05 11.53
C LYS A 332 -8.78 -8.42 11.85
N SER A 333 -8.40 -9.70 11.69
CA SER A 333 -7.04 -10.16 11.98
C SER A 333 -6.01 -9.46 11.11
N HIS A 334 -6.29 -9.32 9.80
CA HIS A 334 -5.43 -8.56 8.90
C HIS A 334 -5.32 -7.08 9.33
N ALA A 335 -6.45 -6.42 9.59
CA ALA A 335 -6.46 -5.03 10.05
C ALA A 335 -5.68 -4.85 11.36
N THR A 336 -5.79 -5.81 12.30
CA THR A 336 -5.06 -5.80 13.57
C THR A 336 -3.55 -5.89 13.36
N CYS A 337 -3.09 -6.86 12.56
CA CYS A 337 -1.65 -7.03 12.28
C CYS A 337 -1.04 -5.80 11.60
N TYR A 338 -1.74 -5.22 10.62
CA TYR A 338 -1.29 -4.01 9.93
C TYR A 338 -1.31 -2.78 10.85
N SER A 339 -2.31 -2.67 11.72
CA SER A 339 -2.37 -1.59 12.71
C SER A 339 -1.29 -1.72 13.78
N TRP A 340 -0.87 -2.94 14.12
CA TRP A 340 0.26 -3.17 15.03
C TRP A 340 1.57 -2.67 14.43
N VAL A 341 1.87 -3.03 13.19
CA VAL A 341 3.05 -2.49 12.48
C VAL A 341 2.96 -0.97 12.35
N ALA A 342 1.78 -0.42 12.05
CA ALA A 342 1.57 1.02 12.00
C ALA A 342 1.84 1.69 13.35
N TYR A 343 1.35 1.10 14.43
CA TYR A 343 1.56 1.58 15.80
C TYR A 343 3.04 1.55 16.19
N GLN A 344 3.76 0.47 15.86
CA GLN A 344 5.21 0.38 16.07
C GLN A 344 5.97 1.49 15.32
N THR A 345 5.60 1.77 14.07
CA THR A 345 6.23 2.87 13.30
C THR A 345 5.91 4.24 13.88
N ALA A 346 4.69 4.45 14.38
CA ALA A 346 4.29 5.69 15.02
C ALA A 346 4.98 5.87 16.38
N TYR A 347 5.13 4.81 17.16
CA TYR A 347 5.89 4.80 18.41
C TYR A 347 7.35 5.22 18.17
N LEU A 348 8.01 4.60 17.18
CA LEU A 348 9.38 4.97 16.81
C LEU A 348 9.46 6.45 16.40
N LYS A 349 8.52 6.94 15.62
CA LYS A 349 8.48 8.35 15.22
C LYS A 349 8.23 9.30 16.40
N ALA A 350 7.38 8.92 17.36
CA ALA A 350 7.05 9.74 18.51
C ALA A 350 8.21 9.86 19.50
N HIS A 351 8.94 8.77 19.74
CA HIS A 351 10.01 8.69 20.74
C HIS A 351 11.41 8.94 20.16
N TYR A 352 11.66 8.57 18.90
CA TYR A 352 12.96 8.64 18.22
C TYR A 352 12.81 9.25 16.83
N PRO A 353 12.34 10.52 16.75
CA PRO A 353 11.93 11.10 15.47
C PRO A 353 13.09 11.24 14.47
N ALA A 354 14.29 11.64 14.89
CA ALA A 354 15.45 11.79 14.01
C ALA A 354 15.90 10.44 13.43
N GLU A 355 15.99 9.43 14.28
CA GLU A 355 16.38 8.07 13.90
C GLU A 355 15.36 7.43 12.98
N PHE A 356 14.07 7.64 13.24
CA PHE A 356 12.99 7.16 12.39
C PHE A 356 13.01 7.83 11.01
N MET A 357 13.21 9.13 10.94
CA MET A 357 13.31 9.85 9.67
C MET A 357 14.56 9.43 8.89
N ALA A 358 15.69 9.26 9.55
CA ALA A 358 16.93 8.73 8.95
C ALA A 358 16.71 7.31 8.38
N GLY A 359 16.07 6.43 9.13
CA GLY A 359 15.69 5.07 8.69
C GLY A 359 14.81 5.06 7.45
N ASN A 360 13.79 5.94 7.40
CA ASN A 360 12.93 6.11 6.23
C ASN A 360 13.72 6.59 5.00
N MET A 361 14.51 7.66 5.14
CA MET A 361 15.31 8.20 4.03
C MET A 361 16.33 7.19 3.52
N SER A 362 16.90 6.37 4.39
CA SER A 362 17.85 5.32 4.04
C SER A 362 17.29 4.23 3.13
N ARG A 363 15.97 4.05 3.13
CA ARG A 363 15.26 3.06 2.27
C ARG A 363 14.76 3.63 0.94
N CYS A 364 14.97 4.92 0.68
CA CYS A 364 14.55 5.57 -0.56
C CYS A 364 15.66 6.43 -1.20
N LEU A 365 16.93 6.02 -1.09
CA LEU A 365 18.11 6.78 -1.56
C LEU A 365 18.01 7.23 -3.02
N ASN A 366 17.33 6.47 -3.88
CA ASN A 366 17.16 6.77 -5.31
C ASN A 366 15.86 7.51 -5.64
N ASP A 367 15.04 7.87 -4.62
CA ASP A 367 13.76 8.54 -4.81
C ASP A 367 13.78 9.94 -4.19
N ILE A 368 14.29 10.91 -4.96
CA ILE A 368 14.42 12.29 -4.49
C ILE A 368 13.09 12.90 -4.07
N THR A 369 11.97 12.49 -4.68
CA THR A 369 10.64 13.00 -4.33
C THR A 369 10.25 12.58 -2.92
N LYS A 370 10.49 11.32 -2.56
CA LYS A 370 10.27 10.83 -1.20
C LYS A 370 11.22 11.46 -0.20
N ILE A 371 12.50 11.57 -0.53
CA ILE A 371 13.49 12.23 0.34
C ILE A 371 13.06 13.66 0.63
N THR A 372 12.69 14.45 -0.39
CA THR A 372 12.24 15.84 -0.22
C THR A 372 10.99 15.93 0.68
N LYS A 373 10.02 15.03 0.52
CA LYS A 373 8.84 14.94 1.40
C LYS A 373 9.24 14.68 2.85
N LEU A 374 10.16 13.74 3.09
CA LEU A 374 10.65 13.39 4.42
C LEU A 374 11.48 14.53 5.04
N MET A 375 12.29 15.24 4.25
CA MET A 375 13.03 16.43 4.72
C MET A 375 12.05 17.56 5.11
N SER A 376 10.99 17.78 4.35
CA SER A 376 9.94 18.75 4.71
C SER A 376 9.25 18.37 6.03
N GLU A 377 9.03 17.08 6.26
CA GLU A 377 8.50 16.59 7.54
C GLU A 377 9.49 16.82 8.69
N CYS A 378 10.79 16.55 8.49
CA CYS A 378 11.83 16.87 9.48
C CYS A 378 11.79 18.37 9.85
N GLN A 379 11.69 19.25 8.85
CA GLN A 379 11.58 20.70 9.08
C GLN A 379 10.33 21.05 9.91
N ALA A 380 9.16 20.45 9.59
CA ALA A 380 7.93 20.64 10.34
C ALA A 380 8.00 20.13 11.78
N MET A 381 8.88 19.16 12.05
CA MET A 381 9.15 18.61 13.38
C MET A 381 10.32 19.29 14.10
N ASN A 382 10.93 20.35 13.52
CA ASN A 382 12.13 21.01 14.02
C ASN A 382 13.33 20.07 14.15
N ILE A 383 13.47 19.09 13.28
CA ILE A 383 14.62 18.19 13.20
C ILE A 383 15.58 18.75 12.14
N PRO A 384 16.80 19.17 12.50
CA PRO A 384 17.77 19.64 11.54
C PRO A 384 18.20 18.51 10.59
N CYS A 385 18.20 18.80 9.30
CA CYS A 385 18.79 17.92 8.28
C CYS A 385 20.08 18.53 7.80
N LEU A 386 21.19 17.89 8.16
CA LEU A 386 22.54 18.35 7.85
C LEU A 386 22.98 17.78 6.50
N GLY A 387 23.68 18.59 5.70
CA GLY A 387 24.25 18.17 4.42
C GLY A 387 25.27 17.04 4.54
N PRO A 388 25.71 16.44 3.42
CA PRO A 388 26.75 15.44 3.45
C PRO A 388 28.08 16.01 3.95
N ASP A 389 28.82 15.20 4.69
CA ASP A 389 30.14 15.55 5.26
C ASP A 389 31.03 14.31 5.26
N VAL A 390 32.22 14.39 4.70
CA VAL A 390 33.18 13.26 4.61
C VAL A 390 33.65 12.77 5.98
N ASN A 391 33.59 13.65 7.00
CA ASN A 391 34.01 13.36 8.36
C ASN A 391 32.89 12.86 9.28
N GLU A 392 31.62 13.05 8.90
CA GLU A 392 30.48 12.67 9.74
C GLU A 392 29.49 11.72 9.07
N SER A 393 29.28 11.84 7.74
CA SER A 393 28.29 11.05 7.05
C SER A 393 28.65 9.57 7.02
N GLU A 394 27.66 8.73 7.29
CA GLU A 394 27.68 7.29 7.01
C GLU A 394 27.23 7.00 5.56
N GLN A 395 27.22 5.75 5.17
CA GLN A 395 26.79 5.32 3.83
C GLN A 395 25.34 5.75 3.55
N LYS A 396 24.47 5.56 4.54
CA LYS A 396 23.05 5.91 4.50
C LYS A 396 22.79 7.13 5.39
N PHE A 397 21.53 7.63 5.39
CA PHE A 397 21.14 8.63 6.37
C PHE A 397 21.28 8.09 7.79
N SER A 398 21.75 8.91 8.69
CA SER A 398 21.94 8.57 10.10
C SER A 398 21.45 9.71 11.00
N ALA A 399 21.15 9.39 12.25
CA ALA A 399 20.90 10.38 13.29
C ALA A 399 22.15 10.53 14.17
N ASN A 400 22.35 11.71 14.74
CA ASN A 400 23.40 11.95 15.72
C ASN A 400 22.83 12.10 17.15
N LYS A 401 23.70 12.13 18.15
CA LYS A 401 23.30 12.28 19.58
C LYS A 401 22.60 13.61 19.91
N LYS A 402 22.60 14.58 18.98
CA LYS A 402 21.88 15.86 19.11
C LYS A 402 20.45 15.80 18.56
N GLY A 403 20.02 14.65 18.01
CA GLY A 403 18.73 14.51 17.36
C GLY A 403 18.66 15.17 15.98
N GLU A 404 19.78 15.31 15.28
CA GLU A 404 19.86 15.83 13.92
C GLU A 404 20.04 14.69 12.92
N VAL A 405 19.47 14.82 11.72
CA VAL A 405 19.66 13.86 10.63
C VAL A 405 20.82 14.28 9.75
N ARG A 406 21.76 13.38 9.51
CA ARG A 406 22.90 13.57 8.61
C ARG A 406 22.62 12.88 7.27
N PHE A 407 22.89 13.59 6.18
CA PHE A 407 22.77 13.07 4.82
C PHE A 407 23.82 11.97 4.56
N GLY A 408 23.37 10.82 4.01
CA GLY A 408 24.27 9.71 3.69
C GLY A 408 25.07 9.93 2.41
N LEU A 409 26.32 9.47 2.35
CA LEU A 409 27.17 9.64 1.17
C LEU A 409 26.60 8.94 -0.07
N SER A 410 25.97 7.78 0.09
CA SER A 410 25.35 7.04 -1.04
C SER A 410 24.07 7.69 -1.59
N ALA A 411 23.52 8.71 -0.91
CA ALA A 411 22.39 9.48 -1.42
C ALA A 411 22.82 10.64 -2.35
N ILE A 412 24.11 10.93 -2.43
CA ILE A 412 24.64 11.96 -3.32
C ILE A 412 24.61 11.45 -4.75
N LYS A 413 24.00 12.24 -5.65
CA LYS A 413 23.92 11.87 -7.07
C LYS A 413 25.32 11.77 -7.68
N GLY A 414 25.66 10.59 -8.19
CA GLY A 414 26.98 10.33 -8.80
C GLY A 414 28.00 9.70 -7.85
N MET A 415 27.67 9.58 -6.56
CA MET A 415 28.45 8.84 -5.60
C MET A 415 28.09 7.35 -5.68
N GLY A 416 29.08 6.51 -5.98
CA GLY A 416 28.91 5.06 -5.96
C GLY A 416 29.06 4.48 -4.55
N GLU A 417 28.42 3.33 -4.31
CA GLU A 417 28.50 2.65 -3.01
C GLU A 417 29.95 2.33 -2.60
N ALA A 418 30.77 1.86 -3.55
CA ALA A 418 32.18 1.57 -3.32
C ALA A 418 32.99 2.81 -2.89
N ALA A 419 32.69 3.99 -3.45
CA ALA A 419 33.33 5.24 -3.07
C ALA A 419 32.95 5.64 -1.65
N ALA A 420 31.66 5.61 -1.31
CA ALA A 420 31.17 5.91 0.03
C ALA A 420 31.78 4.95 1.08
N THR A 421 31.78 3.65 0.80
CA THR A 421 32.38 2.64 1.69
C THR A 421 33.87 2.90 1.92
N ASN A 422 34.62 3.25 0.85
CA ASN A 422 36.05 3.54 0.98
C ASN A 422 36.35 4.77 1.87
N ILE A 423 35.62 5.87 1.66
CA ILE A 423 35.74 7.09 2.46
C ILE A 423 35.49 6.80 3.94
N ILE A 424 34.42 6.07 4.25
CA ILE A 424 34.01 5.77 5.61
C ILE A 424 35.01 4.81 6.28
N ALA A 425 35.44 3.76 5.60
CA ALA A 425 36.40 2.78 6.13
C ALA A 425 37.73 3.44 6.41
N GLU A 426 38.20 4.33 5.53
CA GLU A 426 39.47 5.06 5.73
C GLU A 426 39.36 6.02 6.92
N ARG A 427 38.27 6.74 7.05
CA ARG A 427 37.97 7.62 8.19
C ARG A 427 37.95 6.85 9.52
N HIS A 428 37.30 5.70 9.57
CA HIS A 428 37.20 4.86 10.78
C HIS A 428 38.57 4.31 11.18
N LYS A 429 39.45 4.00 10.19
CA LYS A 429 40.77 3.43 10.43
C LYS A 429 41.81 4.49 10.90
N ASN A 430 41.80 5.65 10.25
CA ASN A 430 42.91 6.64 10.39
C ASN A 430 42.42 8.01 10.91
N GLY A 431 41.15 8.12 11.34
CA GLY A 431 40.57 9.35 11.90
C GLY A 431 40.06 10.32 10.83
N GLN A 432 39.55 11.46 11.27
CA GLN A 432 38.97 12.50 10.42
C GLN A 432 39.99 13.03 9.39
N TYR A 433 39.44 13.41 8.23
CA TYR A 433 40.23 14.13 7.21
C TYR A 433 40.44 15.56 7.63
N LYS A 434 41.65 16.04 7.50
CA LYS A 434 42.06 17.40 7.93
C LYS A 434 41.71 18.45 6.89
N ASP A 435 41.94 18.11 5.62
CA ASP A 435 41.74 18.96 4.47
C ASP A 435 41.63 18.12 3.20
N ILE A 436 41.41 18.76 2.05
CA ILE A 436 41.29 18.10 0.76
C ILE A 436 42.57 17.34 0.34
N PHE A 437 43.75 17.78 0.74
CA PHE A 437 45.01 17.11 0.40
C PHE A 437 45.14 15.80 1.19
N ASP A 438 44.88 15.86 2.49
CA ASP A 438 44.85 14.67 3.36
C ASP A 438 43.78 13.66 2.85
N PHE A 439 42.61 14.15 2.45
CA PHE A 439 41.55 13.32 1.86
C PHE A 439 42.03 12.58 0.61
N VAL A 440 42.59 13.31 -0.38
CA VAL A 440 43.03 12.71 -1.65
C VAL A 440 44.20 11.74 -1.47
N GLN A 441 45.11 12.01 -0.50
CA GLN A 441 46.23 11.10 -0.20
C GLN A 441 45.77 9.78 0.43
N ARG A 442 44.67 9.78 1.17
CA ARG A 442 44.25 8.65 1.98
C ARG A 442 43.22 7.76 1.29
N VAL A 443 42.32 8.32 0.45
CA VAL A 443 41.27 7.56 -0.22
C VAL A 443 41.82 6.75 -1.40
N ASN A 444 41.19 5.64 -1.70
CA ASN A 444 41.49 4.86 -2.91
C ASN A 444 40.91 5.57 -4.15
N LEU A 445 41.74 6.19 -4.96
CA LEU A 445 41.36 6.98 -6.14
C LEU A 445 40.70 6.14 -7.24
N SER A 446 40.87 4.81 -7.25
CA SER A 446 40.15 3.93 -8.15
C SER A 446 38.67 3.78 -7.77
N ALA A 447 38.34 3.86 -6.49
CA ALA A 447 36.95 3.83 -5.99
C ALA A 447 36.37 5.25 -5.91
N VAL A 448 37.14 6.20 -5.32
CA VAL A 448 36.77 7.61 -5.21
C VAL A 448 37.34 8.38 -6.42
N ASN A 449 36.73 8.16 -7.57
CA ASN A 449 37.16 8.73 -8.83
C ASN A 449 36.78 10.23 -8.94
N ARG A 450 37.27 10.89 -10.03
CA ARG A 450 37.01 12.31 -10.28
C ARG A 450 35.51 12.68 -10.18
N LYS A 451 34.62 11.83 -10.73
CA LYS A 451 33.17 12.09 -10.68
C LYS A 451 32.63 12.06 -9.25
N ALA A 452 33.13 11.15 -8.41
CA ALA A 452 32.76 11.10 -7.00
C ALA A 452 33.24 12.35 -6.25
N MET A 453 34.46 12.82 -6.53
CA MET A 453 34.98 14.05 -5.94
C MET A 453 34.22 15.30 -6.37
N GLU A 454 33.88 15.42 -7.67
CA GLU A 454 33.04 16.50 -8.19
C GLU A 454 31.62 16.50 -7.58
N SER A 455 31.14 15.32 -7.15
CA SER A 455 29.83 15.19 -6.48
C SER A 455 29.87 15.55 -4.98
N LEU A 456 31.06 15.54 -4.36
CA LEU A 456 31.27 15.95 -2.97
C LEU A 456 31.51 17.46 -2.81
N ALA A 457 31.98 18.14 -3.87
CA ALA A 457 32.27 19.59 -3.92
C ALA A 457 30.99 20.39 -4.21
#